data_e18506b0ca59e1cc7f904693fe597da5
#
_entry.id   e18506b0ca59e1cc7f904693fe597da5
#
_cell.length_a   1.000
_cell.length_b   1.000
_cell.length_c   1.000
_cell.angle_alpha   90.00
_cell.angle_beta   90.00
_cell.angle_gamma   90.00
#
_symmetry.space_group_name_H-M   'P 1'
#
loop_
_entity.id
_entity.type
_entity.pdbx_description
1 polymer ?
#
loop_
_entity_poly.entity_id
_entity_poly.type
_entity_poly.pdbx_seq_one_letter_code
_entity_poly.pdbx_strand_id
1 'polypeptide(L)'
;NESHHTPLESVQAAIVAAAADVNRYPDPFSSDLIAAISSHFNVPPEHISLGTGSVALCGQIIQSAAGPGDEILYAWRSFESYPIWTGIAGAHSVQVPLRPDETHDLEAMRNAITPRTRVIFICSPNNPTGQIVDPAELEEFIANVPSEIVIVLDEAYVEYVPHEKRAESIRLYREKPNVVVLRTFSKAYGLAGLRVGFAISQEPISNALRKTALPFGVSSIAQAAAIASIEAESELLERVKSVVAERDRVARELKEMGYQLNPSYANFIWMRLSNDTEAMYQALEQAGLSVRPFPGEGLRISIGETEANNRFIEVARSVSIASAVPR
;
A
#
# COMPACT_ATOMS: atom_id res chain seq x y z
N ASN A 1 -8.97 1.53 5.50
CA ASN A 1 -8.55 1.88 4.13
C ASN A 1 -8.99 0.85 3.07
N GLU A 2 -10.18 0.30 3.26
CA GLU A 2 -10.93 -0.43 2.24
C GLU A 2 -11.60 0.57 1.28
N SER A 3 -12.05 0.10 0.12
CA SER A 3 -12.93 0.88 -0.75
C SER A 3 -14.36 0.78 -0.23
N HIS A 4 -15.11 1.89 -0.21
CA HIS A 4 -16.55 1.87 0.06
C HIS A 4 -17.36 1.45 -1.19
N HIS A 5 -16.75 1.52 -2.36
CA HIS A 5 -17.37 1.01 -3.59
C HIS A 5 -17.32 -0.52 -3.62
N THR A 6 -18.43 -1.14 -3.95
CA THR A 6 -18.46 -2.55 -4.35
C THR A 6 -17.65 -2.71 -5.65
N PRO A 7 -17.15 -3.93 -5.98
CA PRO A 7 -16.51 -4.16 -7.27
C PRO A 7 -17.40 -3.71 -8.45
N LEU A 8 -16.80 -3.38 -9.60
CA LEU A 8 -17.51 -3.02 -10.82
C LEU A 8 -18.47 -4.15 -11.25
N GLU A 9 -19.54 -3.85 -11.96
CA GLU A 9 -20.53 -4.87 -12.38
C GLU A 9 -19.88 -5.99 -13.21
N SER A 10 -18.99 -5.66 -14.13
CA SER A 10 -18.22 -6.65 -14.89
C SER A 10 -17.38 -7.55 -14.01
N VAL A 11 -16.76 -6.99 -12.97
CA VAL A 11 -15.95 -7.73 -11.98
C VAL A 11 -16.84 -8.63 -11.12
N GLN A 12 -18.01 -8.13 -10.68
CA GLN A 12 -18.99 -8.95 -9.95
C GLN A 12 -19.49 -10.13 -10.78
N ALA A 13 -19.75 -9.91 -12.07
CA ALA A 13 -20.15 -10.97 -13.00
C ALA A 13 -19.06 -12.05 -13.13
N ALA A 14 -17.78 -11.65 -13.23
CA ALA A 14 -16.65 -12.57 -13.26
C ALA A 14 -16.51 -13.36 -11.96
N ILE A 15 -16.72 -12.74 -10.79
CA ILE A 15 -16.73 -13.41 -9.48
C ILE A 15 -17.83 -14.49 -9.44
N VAL A 16 -19.05 -14.14 -9.85
CA VAL A 16 -20.18 -15.07 -9.85
C VAL A 16 -19.93 -16.25 -10.79
N ALA A 17 -19.40 -15.99 -11.98
CA ALA A 17 -19.06 -17.05 -12.92
C ALA A 17 -17.99 -18.00 -12.37
N ALA A 18 -16.90 -17.46 -11.81
CA ALA A 18 -15.83 -18.26 -11.23
C ALA A 18 -16.26 -19.04 -9.97
N ALA A 19 -17.28 -18.58 -9.25
CA ALA A 19 -17.81 -19.27 -8.07
C ALA A 19 -18.47 -20.63 -8.40
N ALA A 20 -18.86 -20.86 -9.64
CA ALA A 20 -19.44 -22.15 -10.07
C ALA A 20 -18.43 -23.31 -9.99
N ASP A 21 -17.13 -23.04 -10.05
CA ASP A 21 -16.06 -24.02 -10.13
C ASP A 21 -15.19 -24.11 -8.87
N VAL A 22 -15.65 -23.56 -7.73
CA VAL A 22 -14.87 -23.53 -6.47
C VAL A 22 -14.54 -24.91 -5.88
N ASN A 23 -15.16 -25.97 -6.37
CA ASN A 23 -14.82 -27.35 -6.04
C ASN A 23 -13.51 -27.83 -6.69
N ARG A 24 -12.90 -27.02 -7.57
CA ARG A 24 -11.62 -27.31 -8.21
C ARG A 24 -10.53 -26.41 -7.66
N TYR A 25 -9.30 -26.93 -7.62
CA TYR A 25 -8.15 -26.10 -7.35
C TYR A 25 -7.99 -25.04 -8.45
N PRO A 26 -7.54 -23.82 -8.09
CA PRO A 26 -7.18 -22.83 -9.11
C PRO A 26 -5.98 -23.28 -9.94
N ASP A 27 -5.73 -22.60 -11.07
CA ASP A 27 -4.48 -22.77 -11.79
C ASP A 27 -3.30 -22.42 -10.83
N PRO A 28 -2.40 -23.38 -10.56
CA PRO A 28 -1.28 -23.16 -9.64
C PRO A 28 -0.31 -22.09 -10.09
N PHE A 29 -0.27 -21.82 -11.40
CA PHE A 29 0.59 -20.81 -12.00
C PHE A 29 -0.13 -19.49 -12.24
N SER A 30 -1.46 -19.46 -12.10
CA SER A 30 -2.31 -18.27 -12.38
C SER A 30 -2.00 -17.66 -13.76
N SER A 31 -1.87 -18.51 -14.76
CA SER A 31 -1.31 -18.18 -16.09
C SER A 31 -2.04 -17.03 -16.76
N ASP A 32 -3.39 -17.05 -16.73
CA ASP A 32 -4.21 -16.01 -17.36
C ASP A 32 -4.05 -14.65 -16.65
N LEU A 33 -4.00 -14.64 -15.32
CA LEU A 33 -3.78 -13.41 -14.57
C LEU A 33 -2.37 -12.85 -14.80
N ILE A 34 -1.36 -13.71 -14.81
CA ILE A 34 0.01 -13.29 -15.16
C ILE A 34 0.06 -12.72 -16.59
N ALA A 35 -0.61 -13.34 -17.55
CA ALA A 35 -0.68 -12.83 -18.92
C ALA A 35 -1.37 -11.45 -18.97
N ALA A 36 -2.46 -11.26 -18.23
CA ALA A 36 -3.15 -9.97 -18.17
C ALA A 36 -2.26 -8.87 -17.56
N ILE A 37 -1.58 -9.15 -16.44
CA ILE A 37 -0.64 -8.20 -15.82
C ILE A 37 0.55 -7.92 -16.74
N SER A 38 1.12 -8.95 -17.37
CA SER A 38 2.22 -8.85 -18.32
C SER A 38 1.88 -7.91 -19.48
N SER A 39 0.71 -8.10 -20.08
CA SER A 39 0.21 -7.25 -21.16
C SER A 39 -0.01 -5.82 -20.71
N HIS A 40 -0.64 -5.62 -19.55
CA HIS A 40 -0.99 -4.30 -19.00
C HIS A 40 0.24 -3.44 -18.69
N PHE A 41 1.28 -4.03 -18.08
CA PHE A 41 2.52 -3.33 -17.72
C PHE A 41 3.62 -3.44 -18.80
N ASN A 42 3.37 -4.19 -19.87
CA ASN A 42 4.36 -4.50 -20.90
C ASN A 42 5.66 -5.05 -20.28
N VAL A 43 5.54 -6.08 -19.43
CA VAL A 43 6.66 -6.74 -18.77
C VAL A 43 6.63 -8.25 -19.04
N PRO A 44 7.78 -8.96 -19.04
CA PRO A 44 7.80 -10.41 -19.25
C PRO A 44 6.97 -11.16 -18.19
N PRO A 45 6.21 -12.21 -18.54
CA PRO A 45 5.43 -13.01 -17.60
C PRO A 45 6.27 -13.61 -16.46
N GLU A 46 7.51 -14.00 -16.76
CA GLU A 46 8.48 -14.54 -15.81
C GLU A 46 8.93 -13.53 -14.74
N HIS A 47 8.70 -12.24 -14.95
CA HIS A 47 8.99 -11.16 -14.01
C HIS A 47 7.85 -10.88 -13.02
N ILE A 48 6.74 -11.61 -13.13
CA ILE A 48 5.55 -11.41 -12.28
C ILE A 48 5.46 -12.52 -11.24
N SER A 49 5.22 -12.13 -10.00
CA SER A 49 4.91 -13.03 -8.88
C SER A 49 3.59 -12.63 -8.24
N LEU A 50 2.75 -13.60 -7.92
CA LEU A 50 1.45 -13.39 -7.28
C LEU A 50 1.48 -13.81 -5.82
N GLY A 51 0.62 -13.18 -5.02
CA GLY A 51 0.44 -13.53 -3.62
C GLY A 51 -0.97 -13.26 -3.12
N THR A 52 -1.28 -13.82 -1.95
CA THR A 52 -2.56 -13.59 -1.25
C THR A 52 -2.62 -12.16 -0.66
N GLY A 53 -2.66 -11.17 -1.56
CA GLY A 53 -2.46 -9.75 -1.31
C GLY A 53 -0.98 -9.37 -1.24
N SER A 54 -0.69 -8.08 -1.37
CA SER A 54 0.68 -7.55 -1.23
C SER A 54 1.32 -7.85 0.14
N VAL A 55 0.50 -8.03 1.18
CA VAL A 55 0.97 -8.45 2.52
C VAL A 55 1.73 -9.78 2.48
N ALA A 56 1.20 -10.78 1.77
CA ALA A 56 1.89 -12.06 1.63
C ALA A 56 3.18 -11.91 0.82
N LEU A 57 3.18 -11.08 -0.21
CA LEU A 57 4.37 -10.78 -1.00
C LEU A 57 5.47 -10.10 -0.16
N CYS A 58 5.12 -9.20 0.78
CA CYS A 58 6.09 -8.67 1.74
C CYS A 58 6.78 -9.82 2.51
N GLY A 59 5.99 -10.78 2.99
CA GLY A 59 6.53 -11.96 3.68
C GLY A 59 7.40 -12.85 2.77
N GLN A 60 6.96 -13.10 1.54
CA GLN A 60 7.72 -13.88 0.55
C GLN A 60 9.07 -13.22 0.22
N ILE A 61 9.08 -11.90 0.03
CA ILE A 61 10.30 -11.12 -0.22
C ILE A 61 11.27 -11.28 0.96
N ILE A 62 10.81 -11.02 2.18
CA ILE A 62 11.65 -11.12 3.37
C ILE A 62 12.18 -12.55 3.54
N GLN A 63 11.31 -13.58 3.45
CA GLN A 63 11.72 -14.98 3.61
C GLN A 63 12.67 -15.48 2.51
N SER A 64 12.61 -14.88 1.31
CA SER A 64 13.52 -15.26 0.22
C SER A 64 14.89 -14.60 0.31
N ALA A 65 15.00 -13.47 1.02
CA ALA A 65 16.21 -12.65 1.03
C ALA A 65 16.91 -12.56 2.41
N ALA A 66 16.20 -12.85 3.50
CA ALA A 66 16.69 -12.60 4.86
C ALA A 66 16.34 -13.73 5.83
N GLY A 67 17.13 -13.81 6.90
CA GLY A 67 16.97 -14.75 8.00
C GLY A 67 17.56 -14.20 9.31
N PRO A 68 17.79 -15.07 10.31
CA PRO A 68 18.35 -14.65 11.60
C PRO A 68 19.69 -13.92 11.44
N GLY A 69 19.79 -12.72 12.02
CA GLY A 69 20.97 -11.87 11.96
C GLY A 69 20.98 -10.85 10.82
N ASP A 70 20.11 -11.00 9.81
CA ASP A 70 19.92 -10.02 8.74
C ASP A 70 19.02 -8.86 9.17
N GLU A 71 19.02 -7.78 8.41
CA GLU A 71 18.29 -6.56 8.69
C GLU A 71 17.32 -6.21 7.56
N ILE A 72 16.12 -5.78 7.95
CA ILE A 72 15.09 -5.22 7.07
C ILE A 72 14.92 -3.76 7.44
N LEU A 73 15.16 -2.86 6.46
CA LEU A 73 15.16 -1.43 6.67
C LEU A 73 13.89 -0.80 6.07
N TYR A 74 13.25 0.07 6.82
CA TYR A 74 12.07 0.83 6.38
C TYR A 74 11.88 2.09 7.23
N ALA A 75 11.17 3.07 6.67
CA ALA A 75 10.77 4.23 7.44
C ALA A 75 9.72 3.88 8.51
N TRP A 76 9.71 4.61 9.62
CA TRP A 76 8.74 4.41 10.69
C TRP A 76 8.19 5.76 11.20
N ARG A 77 6.87 5.97 11.22
CA ARG A 77 5.75 5.03 11.05
C ARG A 77 5.51 4.69 9.58
N SER A 78 5.35 3.40 9.30
CA SER A 78 4.95 2.89 7.98
C SER A 78 4.06 1.65 8.16
N PHE A 79 3.92 0.81 7.12
CA PHE A 79 3.00 -0.30 7.11
C PHE A 79 3.34 -1.36 8.18
N GLU A 80 2.38 -1.61 9.07
CA GLU A 80 2.57 -2.45 10.27
C GLU A 80 2.90 -3.93 9.98
N SER A 81 2.75 -4.38 8.72
CA SER A 81 3.15 -5.74 8.35
C SER A 81 4.65 -5.93 8.21
N TYR A 82 5.43 -4.87 7.97
CA TYR A 82 6.89 -5.01 7.81
C TYR A 82 7.55 -5.57 9.09
N PRO A 83 7.36 -5.00 10.29
CA PRO A 83 7.92 -5.56 11.51
C PRO A 83 7.40 -6.96 11.83
N ILE A 84 6.14 -7.28 11.49
CA ILE A 84 5.57 -8.62 11.70
C ILE A 84 6.33 -9.66 10.87
N TRP A 85 6.46 -9.44 9.57
CA TRP A 85 7.15 -10.36 8.69
C TRP A 85 8.66 -10.43 8.97
N THR A 86 9.28 -9.31 9.38
CA THR A 86 10.67 -9.28 9.84
C THR A 86 10.87 -10.19 11.05
N GLY A 87 9.95 -10.10 12.03
CA GLY A 87 9.99 -10.98 13.22
C GLY A 87 9.77 -12.45 12.88
N ILE A 88 8.85 -12.78 11.95
CA ILE A 88 8.61 -14.16 11.50
C ILE A 88 9.86 -14.76 10.85
N ALA A 89 10.62 -13.98 10.10
CA ALA A 89 11.89 -14.41 9.49
C ALA A 89 13.04 -14.50 10.49
N GLY A 90 12.88 -14.02 11.73
CA GLY A 90 13.94 -13.91 12.71
C GLY A 90 14.97 -12.82 12.41
N ALA A 91 14.68 -11.93 11.47
CA ALA A 91 15.50 -10.80 11.10
C ALA A 91 15.29 -9.60 12.05
N HIS A 92 16.13 -8.58 11.92
CA HIS A 92 16.05 -7.35 12.72
C HIS A 92 15.41 -6.21 11.93
N SER A 93 14.45 -5.51 12.55
CA SER A 93 13.86 -4.29 12.00
C SER A 93 14.79 -3.09 12.22
N VAL A 94 15.19 -2.43 11.14
CA VAL A 94 15.88 -1.14 11.17
C VAL A 94 14.87 -0.07 10.79
N GLN A 95 14.34 0.61 11.79
CA GLN A 95 13.27 1.62 11.66
C GLN A 95 13.88 3.02 11.65
N VAL A 96 13.75 3.72 10.54
CA VAL A 96 14.24 5.10 10.38
C VAL A 96 13.08 6.07 10.59
N PRO A 97 13.18 7.04 11.51
CA PRO A 97 12.12 8.03 11.72
C PRO A 97 11.76 8.77 10.43
N LEU A 98 10.48 9.09 10.26
CA LEU A 98 10.02 9.99 9.20
C LEU A 98 10.55 11.41 9.45
N ARG A 99 10.65 12.21 8.37
CA ARG A 99 10.90 13.64 8.45
C ARG A 99 9.74 14.37 9.20
N PRO A 100 9.93 15.61 9.64
CA PRO A 100 8.87 16.37 10.31
C PRO A 100 7.59 16.55 9.47
N ASP A 101 7.69 16.56 8.15
CA ASP A 101 6.58 16.60 7.20
C ASP A 101 5.96 15.22 6.92
N GLU A 102 6.42 14.17 7.65
CA GLU A 102 5.95 12.79 7.57
C GLU A 102 6.30 12.07 6.25
N THR A 103 7.24 12.62 5.47
CA THR A 103 7.86 11.92 4.33
C THR A 103 8.97 10.98 4.81
N HIS A 104 9.37 10.04 3.94
CA HIS A 104 10.54 9.19 4.22
C HIS A 104 11.81 10.02 4.20
N ASP A 105 12.69 9.82 5.19
CA ASP A 105 14.05 10.36 5.19
C ASP A 105 14.99 9.40 4.47
N LEU A 106 15.06 9.53 3.14
CA LEU A 106 15.88 8.63 2.32
C LEU A 106 17.38 8.77 2.60
N GLU A 107 17.85 9.96 3.02
CA GLU A 107 19.24 10.14 3.42
C GLU A 107 19.56 9.39 4.71
N ALA A 108 18.71 9.52 5.73
CA ALA A 108 18.85 8.77 6.96
C ALA A 108 18.69 7.26 6.72
N MET A 109 17.79 6.83 5.83
CA MET A 109 17.65 5.43 5.44
C MET A 109 18.93 4.89 4.76
N ARG A 110 19.53 5.67 3.86
CA ARG A 110 20.81 5.30 3.23
C ARG A 110 21.91 5.15 4.26
N ASN A 111 22.00 6.07 5.22
CA ASN A 111 23.01 6.05 6.28
C ASN A 111 22.80 4.88 7.28
N ALA A 112 21.61 4.32 7.36
CA ALA A 112 21.27 3.17 8.19
C ALA A 112 21.57 1.81 7.53
N ILE A 113 22.02 1.78 6.26
CA ILE A 113 22.41 0.56 5.56
C ILE A 113 23.68 -0.03 6.21
N THR A 114 23.65 -1.31 6.52
CA THR A 114 24.78 -2.07 7.05
C THR A 114 25.10 -3.28 6.16
N PRO A 115 26.21 -3.98 6.38
CA PRO A 115 26.49 -5.25 5.68
C PRO A 115 25.45 -6.36 5.93
N ARG A 116 24.55 -6.20 6.91
CA ARG A 116 23.48 -7.14 7.21
C ARG A 116 22.16 -6.76 6.55
N THR A 117 22.02 -5.56 5.99
CA THR A 117 20.80 -5.13 5.32
C THR A 117 20.55 -5.99 4.08
N ARG A 118 19.35 -6.58 3.97
CA ARG A 118 18.95 -7.44 2.86
C ARG A 118 17.78 -6.87 2.06
N VAL A 119 16.85 -6.23 2.74
CA VAL A 119 15.65 -5.68 2.11
C VAL A 119 15.38 -4.27 2.63
N ILE A 120 15.01 -3.37 1.73
CA ILE A 120 14.57 -2.02 2.05
C ILE A 120 13.15 -1.86 1.51
N PHE A 121 12.19 -1.44 2.36
CA PHE A 121 10.85 -1.08 1.93
C PHE A 121 10.69 0.43 1.82
N ILE A 122 10.22 0.87 0.65
CA ILE A 122 9.80 2.25 0.38
C ILE A 122 8.30 2.22 0.11
N CYS A 123 7.49 2.65 1.09
CA CYS A 123 6.04 2.71 0.97
C CYS A 123 5.62 4.09 0.44
N SER A 124 5.18 4.14 -0.81
CA SER A 124 4.82 5.40 -1.46
C SER A 124 3.59 5.21 -2.38
N PRO A 125 2.42 5.75 -1.99
CA PRO A 125 2.10 6.52 -0.77
C PRO A 125 2.25 5.73 0.51
N ASN A 126 2.79 6.38 1.55
CA ASN A 126 3.02 5.76 2.85
C ASN A 126 1.72 5.51 3.62
N ASN A 127 1.61 4.40 4.28
CA ASN A 127 0.55 4.09 5.24
C ASN A 127 1.15 4.13 6.66
N PRO A 128 0.73 5.03 7.58
CA PRO A 128 -0.57 5.74 7.57
C PRO A 128 -0.53 7.19 7.09
N THR A 129 0.62 7.77 6.75
CA THR A 129 0.74 9.24 6.57
C THR A 129 0.15 9.76 5.26
N GLY A 130 0.01 8.89 4.24
CA GLY A 130 -0.48 9.26 2.92
C GLY A 130 0.54 10.03 2.06
N GLN A 131 1.75 10.27 2.58
CA GLN A 131 2.81 10.98 1.88
C GLN A 131 3.45 10.13 0.79
N ILE A 132 3.97 10.77 -0.24
CA ILE A 132 4.78 10.15 -1.28
C ILE A 132 6.26 10.52 -1.10
N VAL A 133 7.11 9.67 -1.64
CA VAL A 133 8.53 9.99 -1.82
C VAL A 133 8.67 10.80 -3.11
N ASP A 134 9.51 11.83 -3.09
CA ASP A 134 9.84 12.57 -4.29
C ASP A 134 10.51 11.65 -5.32
N PRO A 135 10.05 11.62 -6.60
CA PRO A 135 10.60 10.71 -7.61
C PRO A 135 12.10 10.89 -7.85
N ALA A 136 12.62 12.12 -7.81
CA ALA A 136 14.05 12.37 -8.04
C ALA A 136 14.90 11.91 -6.84
N GLU A 137 14.44 12.17 -5.60
CA GLU A 137 15.09 11.64 -4.39
C GLU A 137 15.08 10.10 -4.38
N LEU A 138 14.00 9.47 -4.84
CA LEU A 138 13.90 8.02 -4.94
C LEU A 138 14.89 7.45 -5.95
N GLU A 139 15.02 8.05 -7.13
CA GLU A 139 15.99 7.63 -8.14
C GLU A 139 17.44 7.75 -7.63
N GLU A 140 17.76 8.87 -6.97
CA GLU A 140 19.07 9.07 -6.36
C GLU A 140 19.34 8.02 -5.26
N PHE A 141 18.36 7.76 -4.41
CA PHE A 141 18.45 6.73 -3.37
C PHE A 141 18.75 5.35 -3.98
N ILE A 142 17.95 4.92 -4.95
CA ILE A 142 18.10 3.61 -5.61
C ILE A 142 19.48 3.50 -6.31
N ALA A 143 19.95 4.59 -6.92
CA ALA A 143 21.25 4.60 -7.59
C ALA A 143 22.43 4.36 -6.64
N ASN A 144 22.27 4.71 -5.35
CA ASN A 144 23.31 4.63 -4.33
C ASN A 144 23.16 3.44 -3.36
N VAL A 145 22.14 2.58 -3.51
CA VAL A 145 21.97 1.37 -2.71
C VAL A 145 22.75 0.23 -3.36
N PRO A 146 23.53 -0.59 -2.58
CA PRO A 146 24.21 -1.78 -3.09
C PRO A 146 23.26 -2.75 -3.80
N SER A 147 23.69 -3.31 -4.93
CA SER A 147 22.86 -4.14 -5.80
C SER A 147 22.42 -5.48 -5.19
N GLU A 148 23.08 -5.93 -4.13
CA GLU A 148 22.73 -7.12 -3.37
C GLU A 148 21.56 -6.92 -2.39
N ILE A 149 21.14 -5.67 -2.16
CA ILE A 149 20.00 -5.33 -1.30
C ILE A 149 18.75 -5.19 -2.16
N VAL A 150 17.71 -5.92 -1.81
CA VAL A 150 16.41 -5.83 -2.50
C VAL A 150 15.69 -4.55 -2.07
N ILE A 151 15.28 -3.73 -3.03
CA ILE A 151 14.50 -2.51 -2.80
C ILE A 151 13.07 -2.76 -3.23
N VAL A 152 12.14 -2.67 -2.30
CA VAL A 152 10.70 -2.87 -2.55
C VAL A 152 10.00 -1.52 -2.61
N LEU A 153 9.46 -1.17 -3.76
CA LEU A 153 8.58 -0.03 -3.94
C LEU A 153 7.15 -0.51 -3.68
N ASP A 154 6.66 -0.29 -2.46
CA ASP A 154 5.30 -0.66 -2.07
C ASP A 154 4.33 0.44 -2.52
N GLU A 155 3.67 0.18 -3.63
CA GLU A 155 2.78 1.10 -4.33
C GLU A 155 1.30 0.73 -4.15
N ALA A 156 0.92 0.28 -2.96
CA ALA A 156 -0.45 -0.16 -2.68
C ALA A 156 -1.53 0.92 -2.92
N TYR A 157 -1.16 2.19 -3.03
CA TYR A 157 -2.06 3.32 -3.21
C TYR A 157 -1.75 4.18 -4.45
N VAL A 158 -0.92 3.71 -5.35
CA VAL A 158 -0.40 4.50 -6.49
C VAL A 158 -1.50 5.02 -7.40
N GLU A 159 -2.63 4.33 -7.51
CA GLU A 159 -3.77 4.75 -8.33
C GLU A 159 -4.35 6.11 -7.89
N TYR A 160 -4.19 6.47 -6.59
CA TYR A 160 -4.65 7.75 -6.03
C TYR A 160 -3.65 8.90 -6.20
N VAL A 161 -2.46 8.62 -6.71
CA VAL A 161 -1.41 9.64 -6.95
C VAL A 161 -1.62 10.27 -8.31
N PRO A 162 -1.57 11.60 -8.46
CA PRO A 162 -1.54 12.26 -9.77
C PRO A 162 -0.36 11.75 -10.61
N HIS A 163 -0.59 11.54 -11.90
CA HIS A 163 0.40 10.90 -12.80
C HIS A 163 1.76 11.60 -12.76
N GLU A 164 1.76 12.94 -12.76
CA GLU A 164 2.97 13.77 -12.74
C GLU A 164 3.79 13.70 -11.43
N LYS A 165 3.23 13.07 -10.39
CA LYS A 165 3.88 12.87 -9.08
C LYS A 165 4.28 11.42 -8.83
N ARG A 166 3.95 10.51 -9.74
CA ARG A 166 4.30 9.10 -9.61
C ARG A 166 5.78 8.88 -9.93
N ALA A 167 6.41 8.01 -9.16
CA ALA A 167 7.70 7.48 -9.57
C ALA A 167 7.52 6.56 -10.80
N GLU A 168 8.50 6.58 -11.69
CA GLU A 168 8.54 5.70 -12.87
C GLU A 168 9.02 4.29 -12.49
N SER A 169 8.29 3.64 -11.57
CA SER A 169 8.69 2.38 -10.94
C SER A 169 8.95 1.25 -11.93
N ILE A 170 8.17 1.18 -13.03
CA ILE A 170 8.37 0.19 -14.09
C ILE A 170 9.67 0.45 -14.88
N ARG A 171 10.08 1.70 -15.06
CA ARG A 171 11.39 2.04 -15.62
C ARG A 171 12.48 1.64 -14.64
N LEU A 172 12.33 2.01 -13.35
CA LEU A 172 13.31 1.72 -12.31
C LEU A 172 13.58 0.21 -12.18
N TYR A 173 12.54 -0.62 -12.16
CA TYR A 173 12.72 -2.08 -12.12
C TYR A 173 13.44 -2.64 -13.36
N ARG A 174 13.25 -2.03 -14.54
CA ARG A 174 13.96 -2.44 -15.74
C ARG A 174 15.44 -2.09 -15.70
N GLU A 175 15.79 -0.94 -15.15
CA GLU A 175 17.16 -0.43 -15.05
C GLU A 175 17.94 -0.99 -13.87
N LYS A 176 17.25 -1.42 -12.79
CA LYS A 176 17.86 -1.86 -11.53
C LYS A 176 17.36 -3.26 -11.16
N PRO A 177 18.24 -4.28 -11.26
CA PRO A 177 17.81 -5.68 -11.09
C PRO A 177 17.37 -6.05 -9.68
N ASN A 178 17.69 -5.23 -8.68
CA ASN A 178 17.31 -5.39 -7.28
C ASN A 178 16.03 -4.63 -6.88
N VAL A 179 15.35 -3.97 -7.82
CA VAL A 179 14.08 -3.27 -7.55
C VAL A 179 12.89 -4.20 -7.78
N VAL A 180 11.99 -4.20 -6.81
CA VAL A 180 10.70 -4.91 -6.84
C VAL A 180 9.59 -3.88 -6.75
N VAL A 181 8.67 -3.88 -7.71
CA VAL A 181 7.44 -3.07 -7.65
C VAL A 181 6.32 -3.92 -7.08
N LEU A 182 5.76 -3.52 -5.95
CA LEU A 182 4.72 -4.26 -5.23
C LEU A 182 3.37 -3.55 -5.38
N ARG A 183 2.35 -4.26 -5.86
CA ARG A 183 1.01 -3.77 -6.13
C ARG A 183 -0.07 -4.66 -5.51
N THR A 184 -1.27 -4.12 -5.35
CA THR A 184 -2.40 -4.86 -4.77
C THR A 184 -3.71 -4.52 -5.46
N PHE A 185 -4.61 -5.50 -5.54
CA PHE A 185 -6.00 -5.28 -5.94
C PHE A 185 -6.92 -4.91 -4.75
N SER A 186 -6.37 -4.79 -3.53
CA SER A 186 -7.14 -4.57 -2.31
C SER A 186 -7.65 -3.12 -2.13
N LYS A 187 -7.08 -2.12 -2.82
CA LYS A 187 -7.33 -0.70 -2.58
C LYS A 187 -8.20 -0.10 -3.68
N ALA A 188 -7.61 0.49 -4.70
CA ALA A 188 -8.35 1.11 -5.81
C ALA A 188 -9.31 0.12 -6.48
N TYR A 189 -8.87 -1.11 -6.70
CA TYR A 189 -9.67 -2.16 -7.34
C TYR A 189 -10.80 -2.73 -6.46
N GLY A 190 -10.86 -2.41 -5.15
CA GLY A 190 -11.96 -2.82 -4.28
C GLY A 190 -12.03 -4.32 -3.96
N LEU A 191 -10.95 -5.09 -4.17
CA LEU A 191 -10.91 -6.54 -4.00
C LEU A 191 -10.23 -6.98 -2.68
N ALA A 192 -10.33 -6.17 -1.62
CA ALA A 192 -9.66 -6.44 -0.36
C ALA A 192 -10.00 -7.83 0.22
N GLY A 193 -11.26 -8.28 0.09
CA GLY A 193 -11.73 -9.58 0.56
C GLY A 193 -11.23 -10.78 -0.26
N LEU A 194 -10.82 -10.58 -1.52
CA LEU A 194 -10.38 -11.67 -2.41
C LEU A 194 -8.90 -12.02 -2.26
N ARG A 195 -8.14 -11.22 -1.54
CA ARG A 195 -6.73 -11.47 -1.21
C ARG A 195 -5.86 -11.73 -2.44
N VAL A 196 -5.69 -10.75 -3.32
CA VAL A 196 -4.81 -10.83 -4.49
C VAL A 196 -3.95 -9.59 -4.65
N GLY A 197 -2.68 -9.80 -4.96
CA GLY A 197 -1.68 -8.78 -5.25
C GLY A 197 -0.53 -9.37 -6.07
N PHE A 198 0.33 -8.52 -6.57
CA PHE A 198 1.45 -8.95 -7.41
C PHE A 198 2.71 -8.12 -7.17
N ALA A 199 3.83 -8.72 -7.53
CA ALA A 199 5.12 -8.06 -7.58
C ALA A 199 5.69 -8.18 -9.00
N ILE A 200 6.34 -7.12 -9.47
CA ILE A 200 7.10 -7.08 -10.72
C ILE A 200 8.58 -6.94 -10.34
N SER A 201 9.40 -7.87 -10.75
CA SER A 201 10.84 -7.88 -10.46
C SER A 201 11.59 -8.64 -11.56
N GLN A 202 12.90 -8.51 -11.61
CA GLN A 202 13.71 -9.33 -12.52
C GLN A 202 13.58 -10.82 -12.18
N GLU A 203 13.77 -11.69 -13.17
CA GLU A 203 13.51 -13.12 -13.08
C GLU A 203 14.16 -13.81 -11.86
N PRO A 204 15.42 -13.52 -11.46
CA PRO A 204 16.00 -14.15 -10.27
C PRO A 204 15.21 -13.92 -8.98
N ILE A 205 14.71 -12.69 -8.78
CA ILE A 205 13.88 -12.34 -7.62
C ILE A 205 12.50 -12.98 -7.76
N SER A 206 11.85 -12.83 -8.91
CA SER A 206 10.54 -13.43 -9.19
C SER A 206 10.54 -14.96 -8.96
N ASN A 207 11.60 -15.66 -9.39
CA ASN A 207 11.78 -17.09 -9.13
C ASN A 207 11.95 -17.41 -7.62
N ALA A 208 12.64 -16.54 -6.86
CA ALA A 208 12.75 -16.69 -5.42
C ALA A 208 11.40 -16.51 -4.72
N LEU A 209 10.61 -15.52 -5.14
CA LEU A 209 9.27 -15.28 -4.61
C LEU A 209 8.32 -16.46 -4.88
N ARG A 210 8.36 -17.04 -6.06
CA ARG A 210 7.54 -18.22 -6.39
C ARG A 210 7.87 -19.43 -5.50
N LYS A 211 9.14 -19.59 -5.07
CA LYS A 211 9.54 -20.68 -4.16
C LYS A 211 9.03 -20.51 -2.74
N THR A 212 8.76 -19.28 -2.31
CA THR A 212 8.21 -18.97 -0.98
C THR A 212 6.69 -18.74 -1.00
N ALA A 213 6.07 -18.80 -2.18
CA ALA A 213 4.64 -18.63 -2.36
C ALA A 213 3.86 -19.81 -1.79
N LEU A 214 2.67 -19.52 -1.24
CA LEU A 214 1.72 -20.57 -0.86
C LEU A 214 1.18 -21.26 -2.11
N PRO A 215 1.33 -22.60 -2.24
CA PRO A 215 0.75 -23.32 -3.37
C PRO A 215 -0.77 -23.10 -3.45
N PHE A 216 -1.28 -22.84 -4.65
CA PHE A 216 -2.71 -22.55 -4.90
C PHE A 216 -3.27 -21.36 -4.07
N GLY A 217 -2.39 -20.45 -3.61
CA GLY A 217 -2.78 -19.40 -2.66
C GLY A 217 -3.78 -18.40 -3.22
N VAL A 218 -3.69 -18.05 -4.51
CA VAL A 218 -4.63 -17.11 -5.17
C VAL A 218 -5.80 -17.92 -5.77
N SER A 219 -6.99 -17.77 -5.20
CA SER A 219 -8.18 -18.51 -5.62
C SER A 219 -8.61 -18.20 -7.05
N SER A 220 -9.34 -19.12 -7.70
CA SER A 220 -9.90 -18.90 -9.04
C SER A 220 -10.80 -17.67 -9.11
N ILE A 221 -11.59 -17.41 -8.08
CA ILE A 221 -12.43 -16.21 -7.96
C ILE A 221 -11.55 -14.95 -7.94
N ALA A 222 -10.48 -14.95 -7.17
CA ALA A 222 -9.56 -13.82 -7.08
C ALA A 222 -8.84 -13.56 -8.41
N GLN A 223 -8.43 -14.63 -9.11
CA GLN A 223 -7.80 -14.52 -10.44
C GLN A 223 -8.78 -13.91 -11.46
N ALA A 224 -10.00 -14.43 -11.57
CA ALA A 224 -11.01 -13.93 -12.48
C ALA A 224 -11.40 -12.46 -12.18
N ALA A 225 -11.58 -12.11 -10.92
CA ALA A 225 -11.89 -10.75 -10.50
C ALA A 225 -10.75 -9.76 -10.81
N ALA A 226 -9.50 -10.17 -10.62
CA ALA A 226 -8.34 -9.33 -10.92
C ALA A 226 -8.20 -9.09 -12.44
N ILE A 227 -8.40 -10.11 -13.28
CA ILE A 227 -8.40 -9.98 -14.74
C ILE A 227 -9.49 -9.00 -15.18
N ALA A 228 -10.74 -9.22 -14.76
CA ALA A 228 -11.85 -8.34 -15.11
C ALA A 228 -11.63 -6.90 -14.63
N SER A 229 -10.94 -6.71 -13.48
CA SER A 229 -10.59 -5.39 -12.97
C SER A 229 -9.55 -4.67 -13.82
N ILE A 230 -8.56 -5.39 -14.35
CA ILE A 230 -7.57 -4.82 -15.28
C ILE A 230 -8.27 -4.39 -16.59
N GLU A 231 -9.15 -5.22 -17.11
CA GLU A 231 -9.91 -4.94 -18.33
C GLU A 231 -10.84 -3.72 -18.18
N ALA A 232 -11.35 -3.48 -16.97
CA ALA A 232 -12.25 -2.37 -16.65
C ALA A 232 -11.52 -1.16 -15.99
N GLU A 233 -10.21 -1.05 -16.13
CA GLU A 233 -9.40 -0.05 -15.41
C GLU A 233 -9.86 1.39 -15.68
N SER A 234 -10.28 1.72 -16.90
CA SER A 234 -10.77 3.08 -17.21
C SER A 234 -11.97 3.50 -16.36
N GLU A 235 -12.93 2.59 -16.13
CA GLU A 235 -14.07 2.82 -15.25
C GLU A 235 -13.66 2.90 -13.78
N LEU A 236 -12.70 2.05 -13.39
CA LEU A 236 -12.13 2.08 -12.05
C LEU A 236 -11.48 3.43 -11.74
N LEU A 237 -10.69 3.97 -12.68
CA LEU A 237 -10.00 5.24 -12.50
C LEU A 237 -10.97 6.43 -12.34
N GLU A 238 -12.18 6.38 -12.90
CA GLU A 238 -13.21 7.38 -12.62
C GLU A 238 -13.69 7.32 -11.15
N ARG A 239 -13.81 6.12 -10.58
CA ARG A 239 -14.08 5.96 -9.14
C ARG A 239 -12.93 6.48 -8.28
N VAL A 240 -11.69 6.23 -8.68
CA VAL A 240 -10.51 6.78 -7.99
C VAL A 240 -10.57 8.31 -7.95
N LYS A 241 -10.92 8.97 -9.05
CA LYS A 241 -11.08 10.43 -9.10
C LYS A 241 -12.12 10.93 -8.10
N SER A 242 -13.25 10.23 -7.96
CA SER A 242 -14.28 10.61 -6.99
C SER A 242 -13.79 10.50 -5.55
N VAL A 243 -13.04 9.45 -5.21
CA VAL A 243 -12.43 9.27 -3.89
C VAL A 243 -11.39 10.36 -3.61
N VAL A 244 -10.57 10.72 -4.60
CA VAL A 244 -9.58 11.79 -4.48
C VAL A 244 -10.27 13.14 -4.24
N ALA A 245 -11.31 13.46 -5.00
CA ALA A 245 -12.06 14.72 -4.84
C ALA A 245 -12.69 14.81 -3.44
N GLU A 246 -13.26 13.69 -2.95
CA GLU A 246 -13.87 13.65 -1.62
C GLU A 246 -12.83 13.72 -0.51
N ARG A 247 -11.68 13.06 -0.65
CA ARG A 247 -10.53 13.18 0.26
C ARG A 247 -10.11 14.65 0.39
N ASP A 248 -9.95 15.32 -0.75
CA ASP A 248 -9.48 16.70 -0.78
C ASP A 248 -10.53 17.66 -0.21
N ARG A 249 -11.84 17.37 -0.37
CA ARG A 249 -12.93 18.10 0.30
C ARG A 249 -12.83 17.95 1.81
N VAL A 250 -12.75 16.71 2.31
CA VAL A 250 -12.66 16.44 3.75
C VAL A 250 -11.41 17.08 4.36
N ALA A 251 -10.27 16.96 3.70
CA ALA A 251 -9.02 17.58 4.16
C ALA A 251 -9.12 19.11 4.23
N ARG A 252 -9.78 19.75 3.27
CA ARG A 252 -9.99 21.20 3.27
C ARG A 252 -10.85 21.63 4.45
N GLU A 253 -11.99 20.96 4.70
CA GLU A 253 -12.86 21.29 5.82
C GLU A 253 -12.17 21.13 7.18
N LEU A 254 -11.37 20.07 7.34
CA LEU A 254 -10.58 19.89 8.57
C LEU A 254 -9.53 21.00 8.75
N LYS A 255 -8.87 21.43 7.68
CA LYS A 255 -7.91 22.56 7.72
C LYS A 255 -8.61 23.87 8.09
N GLU A 256 -9.81 24.12 7.59
CA GLU A 256 -10.64 25.29 7.95
C GLU A 256 -11.03 25.28 9.45
N MET A 257 -11.10 24.12 10.08
CA MET A 257 -11.30 23.97 11.52
C MET A 257 -9.99 24.13 12.35
N GLY A 258 -8.84 24.29 11.70
CA GLY A 258 -7.54 24.47 12.35
C GLY A 258 -6.70 23.19 12.49
N TYR A 259 -7.17 22.04 12.00
CA TYR A 259 -6.35 20.82 12.00
C TYR A 259 -5.14 20.95 11.09
N GLN A 260 -3.97 20.57 11.59
CA GLN A 260 -2.74 20.52 10.81
C GLN A 260 -2.68 19.19 10.06
N LEU A 261 -2.81 19.24 8.75
CA LEU A 261 -2.81 18.05 7.88
C LEU A 261 -1.80 18.22 6.77
N ASN A 262 -0.95 17.23 6.62
CA ASN A 262 -0.13 17.07 5.43
C ASN A 262 -1.00 16.59 4.25
N PRO A 263 -0.61 16.83 3.00
CA PRO A 263 -1.30 16.25 1.84
C PRO A 263 -1.36 14.74 1.92
N SER A 264 -2.46 14.13 1.49
CA SER A 264 -2.51 12.68 1.33
C SER A 264 -2.65 12.30 -0.14
N TYR A 265 -1.93 11.27 -0.55
CA TYR A 265 -1.96 10.68 -1.89
C TYR A 265 -2.51 9.25 -1.87
N ALA A 266 -3.24 8.89 -0.80
CA ALA A 266 -3.90 7.60 -0.63
C ALA A 266 -5.43 7.77 -0.55
N ASN A 267 -6.16 6.71 -0.24
CA ASN A 267 -7.61 6.74 -0.03
C ASN A 267 -8.00 7.06 1.43
N PHE A 268 -7.15 7.76 2.15
CA PHE A 268 -7.36 8.13 3.55
C PHE A 268 -6.70 9.47 3.88
N ILE A 269 -7.04 10.01 5.05
CA ILE A 269 -6.39 11.15 5.67
C ILE A 269 -5.70 10.67 6.94
N TRP A 270 -4.52 11.24 7.22
CA TRP A 270 -3.80 11.06 8.46
C TRP A 270 -3.96 12.31 9.32
N MET A 271 -4.50 12.14 10.52
CA MET A 271 -4.60 13.20 11.54
C MET A 271 -3.59 12.93 12.64
N ARG A 272 -2.55 13.76 12.73
CA ARG A 272 -1.57 13.71 13.82
C ARG A 272 -2.17 14.40 15.03
N LEU A 273 -2.58 13.63 16.02
CA LEU A 273 -3.34 14.09 17.18
C LEU A 273 -2.56 13.94 18.51
N SER A 274 -1.49 13.18 18.52
CA SER A 274 -0.69 12.92 19.73
C SER A 274 -1.56 12.51 20.93
N ASN A 275 -1.59 13.30 21.99
CA ASN A 275 -2.38 13.02 23.21
C ASN A 275 -3.90 13.06 22.98
N ASP A 276 -4.39 13.76 21.94
CA ASP A 276 -5.82 13.86 21.64
C ASP A 276 -6.35 12.68 20.81
N THR A 277 -5.46 11.75 20.43
CA THR A 277 -5.82 10.58 19.60
C THR A 277 -6.96 9.77 20.19
N GLU A 278 -6.88 9.44 21.49
CA GLU A 278 -7.88 8.62 22.16
C GLU A 278 -9.23 9.32 22.29
N ALA A 279 -9.24 10.61 22.64
CA ALA A 279 -10.48 11.39 22.76
C ALA A 279 -11.23 11.49 21.43
N MET A 280 -10.51 11.75 20.33
CA MET A 280 -11.10 11.79 19.00
C MET A 280 -11.58 10.39 18.58
N TYR A 281 -10.78 9.34 18.82
CA TYR A 281 -11.16 7.97 18.50
C TYR A 281 -12.48 7.56 19.17
N GLN A 282 -12.61 7.82 20.48
CA GLN A 282 -13.83 7.51 21.23
C GLN A 282 -15.05 8.29 20.74
N ALA A 283 -14.88 9.58 20.42
CA ALA A 283 -15.98 10.38 19.85
C ALA A 283 -16.46 9.83 18.51
N LEU A 284 -15.54 9.39 17.63
CA LEU A 284 -15.88 8.79 16.35
C LEU A 284 -16.55 7.42 16.53
N GLU A 285 -16.07 6.59 17.45
CA GLU A 285 -16.65 5.29 17.75
C GLU A 285 -18.09 5.43 18.29
N GLN A 286 -18.33 6.38 19.21
CA GLN A 286 -19.66 6.70 19.71
C GLN A 286 -20.59 7.21 18.61
N ALA A 287 -20.06 7.89 17.60
CA ALA A 287 -20.80 8.29 16.43
C ALA A 287 -21.00 7.15 15.42
N GLY A 288 -20.53 5.92 15.71
CA GLY A 288 -20.66 4.76 14.80
C GLY A 288 -19.70 4.79 13.61
N LEU A 289 -18.59 5.52 13.73
CA LEU A 289 -17.56 5.62 12.68
C LEU A 289 -16.33 4.79 13.08
N SER A 290 -16.01 3.79 12.26
CA SER A 290 -14.81 2.97 12.44
C SER A 290 -13.61 3.61 11.78
N VAL A 291 -12.61 3.97 12.57
CA VAL A 291 -11.34 4.54 12.12
C VAL A 291 -10.17 3.74 12.68
N ARG A 292 -8.96 3.95 12.14
CA ARG A 292 -7.77 3.25 12.65
C ARG A 292 -6.98 4.13 13.59
N PRO A 293 -6.99 3.87 14.91
CA PRO A 293 -6.14 4.58 15.85
C PRO A 293 -4.71 4.04 15.85
N PHE A 294 -3.78 4.97 16.05
CA PHE A 294 -2.36 4.75 16.35
C PHE A 294 -2.13 5.48 17.70
N PRO A 295 -2.19 4.77 18.84
CA PRO A 295 -2.18 5.37 20.15
C PRO A 295 -0.98 6.32 20.38
N GLY A 296 -1.25 7.54 20.83
CA GLY A 296 -0.23 8.56 21.05
C GLY A 296 0.33 9.22 19.78
N GLU A 297 -0.10 8.81 18.58
CA GLU A 297 0.37 9.34 17.30
C GLU A 297 -0.77 10.05 16.55
N GLY A 298 -1.86 9.35 16.24
CA GLY A 298 -2.96 9.94 15.48
C GLY A 298 -3.98 8.92 14.98
N LEU A 299 -4.81 9.36 14.03
CA LEU A 299 -5.86 8.57 13.41
C LEU A 299 -5.69 8.53 11.90
N ARG A 300 -5.85 7.34 11.32
CA ARG A 300 -6.02 7.19 9.88
C ARG A 300 -7.51 7.03 9.57
N ILE A 301 -8.04 7.97 8.80
CA ILE A 301 -9.44 8.03 8.41
C ILE A 301 -9.55 7.67 6.94
N SER A 302 -10.12 6.50 6.62
CA SER A 302 -10.40 6.10 5.24
C SER A 302 -11.55 6.94 4.69
N ILE A 303 -11.45 7.34 3.42
CA ILE A 303 -12.53 8.04 2.74
C ILE A 303 -13.61 7.01 2.40
N GLY A 304 -14.77 7.23 2.96
CA GLY A 304 -15.97 6.42 2.79
C GLY A 304 -17.02 7.11 1.92
N GLU A 305 -18.26 6.70 2.10
CA GLU A 305 -19.43 7.37 1.52
C GLU A 305 -19.53 8.82 2.01
N THR A 306 -20.04 9.70 1.18
CA THR A 306 -20.17 11.14 1.49
C THR A 306 -20.90 11.40 2.82
N GLU A 307 -21.92 10.59 3.14
CA GLU A 307 -22.65 10.71 4.41
C GLU A 307 -21.77 10.38 5.62
N ALA A 308 -20.98 9.30 5.55
CA ALA A 308 -20.04 8.94 6.60
C ALA A 308 -18.94 10.00 6.77
N ASN A 309 -18.45 10.55 5.67
CA ASN A 309 -17.45 11.62 5.68
C ASN A 309 -18.02 12.92 6.29
N ASN A 310 -19.28 13.27 5.99
CA ASN A 310 -19.95 14.43 6.60
C ASN A 310 -20.10 14.24 8.12
N ARG A 311 -20.52 13.05 8.53
CA ARG A 311 -20.63 12.73 9.97
C ARG A 311 -19.27 12.79 10.67
N PHE A 312 -18.21 12.33 10.00
CA PHE A 312 -16.85 12.48 10.50
C PHE A 312 -16.47 13.95 10.71
N ILE A 313 -16.76 14.82 9.74
CA ILE A 313 -16.51 16.26 9.79
C ILE A 313 -17.31 16.92 10.97
N GLU A 314 -18.55 16.51 11.17
CA GLU A 314 -19.39 17.01 12.29
C GLU A 314 -18.78 16.64 13.66
N VAL A 315 -18.34 15.39 13.82
CA VAL A 315 -17.66 14.94 15.05
C VAL A 315 -16.36 15.71 15.24
N ALA A 316 -15.53 15.83 14.20
CA ALA A 316 -14.28 16.58 14.28
C ALA A 316 -14.49 18.06 14.68
N ARG A 317 -15.62 18.67 14.27
CA ARG A 317 -15.98 20.05 14.66
C ARG A 317 -16.38 20.15 16.14
N SER A 318 -16.95 19.09 16.70
CA SER A 318 -17.44 19.08 18.09
C SER A 318 -16.36 18.79 19.13
N VAL A 319 -15.25 18.18 18.73
CA VAL A 319 -14.16 17.79 19.64
C VAL A 319 -13.17 18.96 19.76
N SER A 320 -13.04 19.50 20.97
CA SER A 320 -11.98 20.48 21.26
C SER A 320 -10.63 19.78 21.36
N ILE A 321 -9.68 20.15 20.49
CA ILE A 321 -8.33 19.58 20.46
C ILE A 321 -7.31 20.64 20.88
N ALA A 322 -6.47 20.30 21.84
CA ALA A 322 -5.38 21.17 22.30
C ALA A 322 -4.28 21.33 21.24
N SER A 323 -4.15 20.37 20.32
CA SER A 323 -3.17 20.37 19.22
C SER A 323 -3.56 21.23 18.00
N ALA A 324 -4.75 21.86 17.99
CA ALA A 324 -5.16 22.80 16.93
C ALA A 324 -4.51 24.19 17.09
N VAL A 325 -3.73 24.42 18.14
CA VAL A 325 -3.02 25.69 18.34
C VAL A 325 -1.63 25.61 17.68
N PRO A 326 -1.26 26.53 16.79
CA PRO A 326 0.07 26.56 16.19
C PRO A 326 1.12 26.80 17.29
N ARG A 327 2.14 25.93 17.33
CA ARG A 327 3.39 26.23 18.03
C ARG A 327 4.37 26.90 17.10
#